data_2ae522e656a0dcf2a35ed9886589eaee
#
_entry.id   2ae522e656a0dcf2a35ed9886589eaee
#
_cell.length_a   1.000
_cell.length_b   1.000
_cell.length_c   1.000
_cell.angle_alpha   90.00
_cell.angle_beta   90.00
_cell.angle_gamma   90.00
#
_symmetry.space_group_name_H-M   'P 1'
#
loop_
_entity.id
_entity.type
_entity.pdbx_description
1 polymer ?
#
loop_
_entity_poly.entity_id
_entity_poly.type
_entity_poly.pdbx_seq_one_letter_code
_entity_poly.pdbx_strand_id
1 'polypeptide(L)'
;HDQTEAMTLGTRIVVLKDGIIQQVDTPQNLYNTPNNIFVAGFIGSPQMNLIDAEVVGNGSSVTLKLSDTVSIALPADKSKPIIDGGYVGKTVVAGIRPEDVKDDEEFITKHSATTFEATVKVYELLGAEVNLHYDIADTTCTAKVNPRTTARPGDVVKFAMDISRLHVFDKETEQIITH
;
A
#
# COMPACT_ATOMS: atom_id res chain seq x y z
N HIS A 1 11.64 18.56 8.09
CA HIS A 1 10.87 18.08 6.92
C HIS A 1 11.73 17.36 5.88
N ASP A 2 13.06 17.40 6.00
CA ASP A 2 13.94 16.60 5.15
C ASP A 2 13.95 15.14 5.65
N GLN A 3 13.10 14.32 5.03
CA GLN A 3 12.94 12.91 5.41
C GLN A 3 14.21 12.09 5.14
N THR A 4 14.90 12.34 4.02
CA THR A 4 16.11 11.60 3.66
C THR A 4 17.19 11.80 4.71
N GLU A 5 17.39 13.04 5.14
CA GLU A 5 18.36 13.38 6.19
C GLU A 5 17.94 12.75 7.55
N ALA A 6 16.68 12.90 7.95
CA ALA A 6 16.16 12.31 9.18
C ALA A 6 16.27 10.78 9.20
N MET A 7 15.87 10.12 8.10
CA MET A 7 15.93 8.66 7.97
C MET A 7 17.35 8.10 7.93
N THR A 8 18.32 8.90 7.48
CA THR A 8 19.74 8.49 7.37
C THR A 8 20.52 8.71 8.68
N LEU A 9 20.31 9.84 9.32
CA LEU A 9 21.10 10.27 10.50
C LEU A 9 20.44 9.93 11.83
N GLY A 10 19.12 9.85 11.86
CA GLY A 10 18.37 9.61 13.09
C GLY A 10 18.37 8.14 13.48
N THR A 11 18.69 7.85 14.74
CA THR A 11 18.47 6.52 15.36
C THR A 11 17.02 6.38 15.82
N ARG A 12 16.38 7.51 16.08
CA ARG A 12 15.00 7.63 16.52
C ARG A 12 14.39 8.91 15.95
N ILE A 13 13.20 8.81 15.38
CA ILE A 13 12.51 9.91 14.71
C ILE A 13 11.15 10.13 15.36
N VAL A 14 10.79 11.39 15.53
CA VAL A 14 9.46 11.82 15.97
C VAL A 14 8.71 12.37 14.78
N VAL A 15 7.57 11.78 14.45
CA VAL A 15 6.65 12.29 13.42
C VAL A 15 5.58 13.14 14.09
N LEU A 16 5.48 14.40 13.66
CA LEU A 16 4.54 15.39 14.19
C LEU A 16 3.51 15.79 13.13
N LYS A 17 2.27 15.94 13.56
CA LYS A 17 1.20 16.57 12.78
C LYS A 17 0.49 17.60 13.67
N ASP A 18 0.48 18.87 13.26
CA ASP A 18 -0.16 19.97 14.01
C ASP A 18 0.27 20.05 15.49
N GLY A 19 1.57 19.81 15.75
CA GLY A 19 2.13 19.81 17.09
C GLY A 19 1.87 18.55 17.92
N ILE A 20 1.14 17.57 17.37
CA ILE A 20 0.81 16.31 18.03
C ILE A 20 1.72 15.20 17.53
N ILE A 21 2.32 14.45 18.45
CA ILE A 21 3.15 13.28 18.12
C ILE A 21 2.26 12.17 17.53
N GLN A 22 2.60 11.74 16.32
CA GLN A 22 1.92 10.65 15.65
C GLN A 22 2.60 9.30 15.90
N GLN A 23 3.94 9.29 15.85
CA GLN A 23 4.75 8.11 16.15
C GLN A 23 6.17 8.52 16.51
N VAL A 24 6.78 7.79 17.42
CA VAL A 24 8.22 7.90 17.79
C VAL A 24 8.83 6.53 17.64
N ASP A 25 9.73 6.37 16.66
CA ASP A 25 10.29 5.04 16.37
C ASP A 25 11.62 5.15 15.60
N THR A 26 12.23 3.99 15.33
CA THR A 26 13.35 3.90 14.40
C THR A 26 12.90 4.24 12.98
N PRO A 27 13.80 4.71 12.10
CA PRO A 27 13.48 4.93 10.70
C PRO A 27 12.81 3.73 10.04
N GLN A 28 13.33 2.54 10.29
CA GLN A 28 12.83 1.30 9.71
C GLN A 28 11.40 0.97 10.16
N ASN A 29 11.09 1.17 11.44
CA ASN A 29 9.74 0.92 11.95
C ASN A 29 8.72 1.93 11.43
N LEU A 30 9.09 3.21 11.36
CA LEU A 30 8.23 4.25 10.75
C LEU A 30 7.85 3.91 9.31
N TYR A 31 8.79 3.32 8.58
CA TYR A 31 8.58 2.91 7.19
C TYR A 31 7.77 1.61 7.09
N ASN A 32 8.14 0.58 7.85
CA ASN A 32 7.57 -0.76 7.73
C ASN A 32 6.28 -0.97 8.54
N THR A 33 6.13 -0.27 9.67
CA THR A 33 5.02 -0.44 10.62
C THR A 33 4.45 0.90 11.08
N PRO A 34 3.91 1.71 10.16
CA PRO A 34 3.30 3.00 10.50
C PRO A 34 2.05 2.78 11.38
N ASN A 35 1.90 3.59 12.44
CA ASN A 35 0.79 3.46 13.39
C ASN A 35 -0.54 3.97 12.83
N ASN A 36 -0.50 4.86 11.84
CA ASN A 36 -1.69 5.48 11.28
C ASN A 36 -1.48 5.91 9.82
N ILE A 37 -2.57 6.32 9.18
CA ILE A 37 -2.58 6.77 7.77
C ILE A 37 -1.65 7.96 7.56
N PHE A 38 -1.58 8.90 8.51
CA PHE A 38 -0.71 10.05 8.36
C PHE A 38 0.76 9.65 8.26
N VAL A 39 1.25 8.82 9.17
CA VAL A 39 2.64 8.33 9.12
C VAL A 39 2.90 7.52 7.85
N ALA A 40 1.97 6.64 7.48
CA ALA A 40 2.06 5.81 6.28
C ALA A 40 2.20 6.66 4.99
N GLY A 41 1.40 7.70 4.87
CA GLY A 41 1.42 8.60 3.71
C GLY A 41 2.55 9.64 3.76
N PHE A 42 2.99 10.03 4.96
CA PHE A 42 4.04 11.03 5.12
C PHE A 42 5.45 10.46 4.91
N ILE A 43 5.70 9.24 5.36
CA ILE A 43 7.02 8.58 5.26
C ILE A 43 7.12 7.81 3.94
N GLY A 44 8.10 8.18 3.14
CA GLY A 44 8.41 7.54 1.85
C GLY A 44 8.14 8.43 0.64
N SER A 45 8.88 8.19 -0.44
CA SER A 45 8.74 8.86 -1.73
C SER A 45 8.96 7.86 -2.85
N PRO A 46 7.94 7.58 -3.67
CA PRO A 46 6.55 8.06 -3.57
C PRO A 46 5.85 7.63 -2.29
N GLN A 47 4.73 8.29 -1.99
CA GLN A 47 3.90 7.96 -0.83
C GLN A 47 3.26 6.57 -0.96
N MET A 48 2.87 5.97 0.18
CA MET A 48 2.06 4.76 0.19
C MET A 48 0.75 4.95 -0.59
N ASN A 49 0.38 3.98 -1.40
CA ASN A 49 -0.95 3.93 -2.00
C ASN A 49 -1.96 3.62 -0.89
N LEU A 50 -2.94 4.47 -0.71
CA LEU A 50 -3.99 4.36 0.30
C LEU A 50 -5.33 4.26 -0.43
N ILE A 51 -5.96 3.10 -0.38
CA ILE A 51 -7.12 2.75 -1.20
C ILE A 51 -8.26 2.30 -0.30
N ASP A 52 -9.44 2.90 -0.46
CA ASP A 52 -10.64 2.42 0.22
C ASP A 52 -10.96 0.99 -0.21
N ALA A 53 -11.27 0.14 0.75
CA ALA A 53 -11.58 -1.27 0.53
C ALA A 53 -12.80 -1.70 1.33
N GLU A 54 -13.73 -2.37 0.68
CA GLU A 54 -14.84 -3.05 1.37
C GLU A 54 -14.35 -4.39 1.92
N VAL A 55 -14.62 -4.63 3.20
CA VAL A 55 -14.27 -5.89 3.86
C VAL A 55 -15.36 -6.92 3.63
N VAL A 56 -15.06 -7.93 2.85
CA VAL A 56 -15.94 -9.07 2.61
C VAL A 56 -15.39 -10.28 3.35
N GLY A 57 -16.18 -10.88 4.23
CA GLY A 57 -15.71 -12.01 5.05
C GLY A 57 -16.77 -13.10 5.19
N ASN A 58 -16.29 -14.32 5.47
CA ASN A 58 -17.12 -15.50 5.69
C ASN A 58 -16.92 -16.14 7.10
N GLY A 59 -16.43 -15.35 8.06
CA GLY A 59 -16.20 -15.78 9.44
C GLY A 59 -14.80 -16.30 9.75
N SER A 60 -14.02 -16.75 8.76
CA SER A 60 -12.65 -17.24 8.95
C SER A 60 -11.62 -16.57 8.03
N SER A 61 -12.07 -15.98 6.95
CA SER A 61 -11.21 -15.30 5.97
C SER A 61 -11.83 -13.98 5.51
N VAL A 62 -10.97 -13.06 5.12
CA VAL A 62 -11.33 -11.73 4.64
C VAL A 62 -10.81 -11.54 3.23
N THR A 63 -11.64 -10.96 2.39
CA THR A 63 -11.27 -10.40 1.09
C THR A 63 -11.47 -8.89 1.14
N LEU A 64 -10.48 -8.13 0.71
CA LEU A 64 -10.58 -6.70 0.50
C LEU A 64 -11.01 -6.43 -0.94
N LYS A 65 -12.18 -5.86 -1.13
CA LYS A 65 -12.67 -5.40 -2.41
C LYS A 65 -12.26 -3.94 -2.63
N LEU A 66 -11.26 -3.72 -3.47
CA LEU A 66 -10.72 -2.39 -3.79
C LEU A 66 -11.51 -1.70 -4.90
N SER A 67 -12.09 -2.47 -5.80
CA SER A 67 -12.96 -2.00 -6.89
C SER A 67 -13.86 -3.15 -7.37
N ASP A 68 -14.70 -2.91 -8.37
CA ASP A 68 -15.53 -3.97 -8.98
C ASP A 68 -14.68 -5.07 -9.65
N THR A 69 -13.44 -4.76 -10.02
CA THR A 69 -12.54 -5.68 -10.73
C THR A 69 -11.31 -6.09 -9.93
N VAL A 70 -11.03 -5.46 -8.78
CA VAL A 70 -9.84 -5.73 -7.97
C VAL A 70 -10.25 -6.15 -6.57
N SER A 71 -9.99 -7.41 -6.24
CA SER A 71 -10.22 -7.98 -4.90
C SER A 71 -9.01 -8.79 -4.46
N ILE A 72 -8.65 -8.69 -3.18
CA ILE A 72 -7.47 -9.32 -2.61
C ILE A 72 -7.88 -10.16 -1.40
N ALA A 73 -7.69 -11.48 -1.47
CA ALA A 73 -7.89 -12.37 -0.34
C ALA A 73 -6.73 -12.24 0.65
N LEU A 74 -7.04 -11.99 1.91
CA LEU A 74 -6.04 -11.85 2.96
C LEU A 74 -5.68 -13.19 3.61
N PRO A 75 -4.42 -13.40 3.96
CA PRO A 75 -4.02 -14.57 4.77
C PRO A 75 -4.63 -14.48 6.18
N ALA A 76 -4.61 -15.60 6.90
CA ALA A 76 -5.30 -15.77 8.17
C ALA A 76 -4.80 -14.79 9.26
N ASP A 77 -3.50 -14.53 9.30
CA ASP A 77 -2.86 -13.62 10.25
C ASP A 77 -3.33 -12.16 10.07
N LYS A 78 -3.55 -11.73 8.83
CA LYS A 78 -4.11 -10.40 8.52
C LYS A 78 -5.64 -10.37 8.64
N SER A 79 -6.32 -11.47 8.34
CA SER A 79 -7.78 -11.57 8.44
C SER A 79 -8.26 -11.51 9.90
N LYS A 80 -7.53 -12.16 10.81
CA LYS A 80 -7.94 -12.26 12.22
C LYS A 80 -8.15 -10.92 12.91
N PRO A 81 -7.23 -9.94 12.90
CA PRO A 81 -7.46 -8.63 13.52
C PRO A 81 -8.64 -7.87 12.93
N ILE A 82 -8.90 -8.05 11.63
CA ILE A 82 -10.03 -7.40 10.94
C ILE A 82 -11.35 -7.99 11.39
N ILE A 83 -11.44 -9.32 11.52
CA ILE A 83 -12.63 -10.03 12.00
C ILE A 83 -12.89 -9.70 13.48
N ASP A 84 -11.87 -9.81 14.32
CA ASP A 84 -11.96 -9.56 15.76
C ASP A 84 -12.34 -8.10 16.06
N GLY A 85 -11.91 -7.17 15.22
CA GLY A 85 -12.25 -5.74 15.31
C GLY A 85 -13.68 -5.39 14.80
N GLY A 86 -14.40 -6.36 14.24
CA GLY A 86 -15.77 -6.14 13.74
C GLY A 86 -15.84 -5.34 12.43
N TYR A 87 -14.82 -5.43 11.58
CA TYR A 87 -14.74 -4.68 10.32
C TYR A 87 -15.43 -5.35 9.13
N VAL A 88 -15.88 -6.60 9.25
CA VAL A 88 -16.59 -7.28 8.17
C VAL A 88 -17.85 -6.51 7.79
N GLY A 89 -18.01 -6.22 6.50
CA GLY A 89 -19.09 -5.39 5.96
C GLY A 89 -18.82 -3.87 6.03
N LYS A 90 -17.69 -3.46 6.58
CA LYS A 90 -17.27 -2.04 6.64
C LYS A 90 -16.24 -1.70 5.58
N THR A 91 -16.06 -0.40 5.35
CA THR A 91 -14.97 0.13 4.53
C THR A 91 -13.76 0.43 5.43
N VAL A 92 -12.60 -0.05 5.00
CA VAL A 92 -11.29 0.21 5.60
C VAL A 92 -10.39 0.89 4.57
N VAL A 93 -9.17 1.25 4.96
CA VAL A 93 -8.15 1.75 4.02
C VAL A 93 -7.04 0.72 3.90
N ALA A 94 -6.85 0.22 2.68
CA ALA A 94 -5.73 -0.65 2.34
C ALA A 94 -4.52 0.20 1.95
N GLY A 95 -3.37 -0.07 2.55
CA GLY A 95 -2.11 0.62 2.28
C GLY A 95 -1.07 -0.32 1.70
N ILE A 96 -0.51 0.03 0.54
CA ILE A 96 0.58 -0.70 -0.10
C ILE A 96 1.60 0.26 -0.69
N ARG A 97 2.88 0.02 -0.44
CA ARG A 97 3.91 0.90 -0.98
C ARG A 97 4.16 0.66 -2.47
N PRO A 98 4.56 1.69 -3.22
CA PRO A 98 4.81 1.57 -4.66
C PRO A 98 5.82 0.48 -5.03
N GLU A 99 6.84 0.25 -4.22
CA GLU A 99 7.86 -0.80 -4.45
C GLU A 99 7.35 -2.23 -4.23
N ASP A 100 6.20 -2.37 -3.57
CA ASP A 100 5.56 -3.66 -3.31
C ASP A 100 4.48 -4.00 -4.36
N VAL A 101 4.39 -3.19 -5.42
CA VAL A 101 3.54 -3.40 -6.60
C VAL A 101 4.41 -3.41 -7.84
N LYS A 102 4.38 -4.50 -8.63
CA LYS A 102 5.25 -4.67 -9.78
C LYS A 102 4.55 -5.33 -10.97
N ASP A 103 5.16 -5.16 -12.16
CA ASP A 103 4.69 -5.66 -13.44
C ASP A 103 5.58 -6.76 -14.06
N ASP A 104 6.69 -7.12 -13.39
CA ASP A 104 7.57 -8.15 -13.91
C ASP A 104 7.03 -9.57 -13.69
N GLU A 105 7.35 -10.46 -14.63
CA GLU A 105 6.80 -11.82 -14.71
C GLU A 105 7.17 -12.70 -13.51
N GLU A 106 8.37 -12.54 -12.98
CA GLU A 106 8.85 -13.29 -11.81
C GLU A 106 8.03 -12.90 -10.55
N PHE A 107 7.84 -11.60 -10.34
CA PHE A 107 7.04 -11.07 -9.23
C PHE A 107 5.57 -11.48 -9.35
N ILE A 108 4.99 -11.37 -10.55
CA ILE A 108 3.60 -11.78 -10.84
C ILE A 108 3.40 -13.28 -10.56
N THR A 109 4.34 -14.12 -10.95
CA THR A 109 4.27 -15.56 -10.71
C THR A 109 4.32 -15.87 -9.21
N LYS A 110 5.22 -15.23 -8.49
CA LYS A 110 5.37 -15.36 -7.03
C LYS A 110 4.12 -14.89 -6.27
N HIS A 111 3.48 -13.83 -6.75
CA HIS A 111 2.31 -13.19 -6.11
C HIS A 111 1.03 -13.38 -6.94
N SER A 112 0.86 -14.55 -7.55
CA SER A 112 -0.23 -14.82 -8.51
C SER A 112 -1.65 -14.64 -7.95
N ALA A 113 -1.82 -14.82 -6.63
CA ALA A 113 -3.11 -14.63 -5.95
C ALA A 113 -3.52 -13.15 -5.78
N THR A 114 -2.61 -12.22 -6.00
CA THR A 114 -2.81 -10.77 -5.81
C THR A 114 -2.64 -9.98 -7.10
N THR A 115 -2.82 -10.64 -8.24
CA THR A 115 -2.71 -10.00 -9.55
C THR A 115 -3.97 -9.19 -9.88
N PHE A 116 -3.76 -8.10 -10.57
CA PHE A 116 -4.84 -7.26 -11.12
C PHE A 116 -4.37 -6.58 -12.40
N GLU A 117 -5.30 -6.06 -13.17
CA GLU A 117 -5.01 -5.27 -14.37
C GLU A 117 -5.44 -3.83 -14.16
N ALA A 118 -4.63 -2.91 -14.66
CA ALA A 118 -4.96 -1.48 -14.67
C ALA A 118 -4.35 -0.79 -15.89
N THR A 119 -4.99 0.30 -16.31
CA THR A 119 -4.48 1.12 -17.41
C THR A 119 -3.45 2.11 -16.87
N VAL A 120 -2.26 2.10 -17.45
CA VAL A 120 -1.21 3.07 -17.13
C VAL A 120 -1.61 4.44 -17.63
N LYS A 121 -1.56 5.44 -16.78
CA LYS A 121 -1.88 6.85 -17.11
C LYS A 121 -0.63 7.68 -17.33
N VAL A 122 0.39 7.47 -16.50
CA VAL A 122 1.65 8.22 -16.54
C VAL A 122 2.82 7.27 -16.37
N TYR A 123 3.88 7.53 -17.11
CA TYR A 123 5.18 6.87 -17.03
C TYR A 123 6.23 7.89 -16.64
N GLU A 124 6.89 7.69 -15.50
CA GLU A 124 7.98 8.55 -15.02
C GLU A 124 9.28 7.76 -14.92
N LEU A 125 10.26 8.11 -15.76
CA LEU A 125 11.62 7.55 -15.66
C LEU A 125 12.46 8.35 -14.66
N LEU A 126 12.86 7.70 -13.57
CA LEU A 126 13.66 8.29 -12.49
C LEU A 126 15.07 7.69 -12.41
N GLY A 127 15.71 7.49 -13.55
CA GLY A 127 17.05 6.90 -13.64
C GLY A 127 17.00 5.37 -13.50
N ALA A 128 17.30 4.87 -12.30
CA ALA A 128 17.33 3.42 -12.02
C ALA A 128 15.94 2.81 -11.78
N GLU A 129 14.90 3.60 -11.72
CA GLU A 129 13.53 3.19 -11.42
C GLU A 129 12.54 3.87 -12.36
N VAL A 130 11.38 3.25 -12.52
CA VAL A 130 10.22 3.81 -13.21
C VAL A 130 9.03 3.80 -12.26
N ASN A 131 8.32 4.92 -12.16
CA ASN A 131 7.01 4.98 -11.56
C ASN A 131 5.94 4.89 -12.65
N LEU A 132 5.05 3.91 -12.51
CA LEU A 132 3.83 3.80 -13.31
C LEU A 132 2.65 4.26 -12.47
N HIS A 133 1.90 5.25 -12.97
CA HIS A 133 0.68 5.71 -12.31
C HIS A 133 -0.55 5.11 -12.99
N TYR A 134 -1.47 4.60 -12.18
CA TYR A 134 -2.70 3.93 -12.61
C TYR A 134 -3.81 4.18 -11.59
N ASP A 135 -5.05 3.93 -11.93
CA ASP A 135 -6.17 4.06 -11.00
C ASP A 135 -6.69 2.70 -10.56
N ILE A 136 -7.02 2.61 -9.27
CA ILE A 136 -7.93 1.59 -8.72
C ILE A 136 -9.14 2.34 -8.19
N ALA A 137 -10.33 2.08 -8.75
CA ALA A 137 -11.53 2.90 -8.54
C ALA A 137 -11.21 4.39 -8.79
N ASP A 138 -11.47 5.26 -7.83
CA ASP A 138 -11.22 6.70 -7.93
C ASP A 138 -9.85 7.13 -7.38
N THR A 139 -9.00 6.18 -6.99
CA THR A 139 -7.70 6.44 -6.38
C THR A 139 -6.57 6.26 -7.36
N THR A 140 -5.76 7.30 -7.57
CA THR A 140 -4.52 7.19 -8.33
C THR A 140 -3.44 6.53 -7.49
N CYS A 141 -2.91 5.43 -8.00
CA CYS A 141 -1.87 4.61 -7.39
C CYS A 141 -0.56 4.69 -8.18
N THR A 142 0.52 4.33 -7.52
CA THR A 142 1.86 4.26 -8.12
C THR A 142 2.44 2.86 -7.92
N ALA A 143 3.01 2.28 -8.96
CA ALA A 143 3.87 1.11 -8.89
C ALA A 143 5.31 1.52 -9.24
N LYS A 144 6.27 1.07 -8.43
CA LYS A 144 7.70 1.26 -8.69
C LYS A 144 8.24 0.02 -9.37
N VAL A 145 8.58 0.15 -10.65
CA VAL A 145 8.94 -0.97 -11.52
C VAL A 145 10.35 -0.83 -12.10
N ASN A 146 10.83 -1.91 -12.70
CA ASN A 146 12.14 -1.91 -13.35
C ASN A 146 12.14 -1.01 -14.59
N PRO A 147 13.22 -0.24 -14.89
CA PRO A 147 13.33 0.57 -16.10
C PRO A 147 13.22 -0.21 -17.42
N ARG A 148 13.35 -1.53 -17.37
CA ARG A 148 13.16 -2.41 -18.55
C ARG A 148 11.69 -2.68 -18.86
N THR A 149 10.76 -2.16 -18.08
CA THR A 149 9.33 -2.30 -18.36
C THR A 149 9.00 -1.78 -19.76
N THR A 150 8.15 -2.52 -20.45
CA THR A 150 7.62 -2.10 -21.76
C THR A 150 6.32 -1.31 -21.66
N ALA A 151 5.78 -1.18 -20.43
CA ALA A 151 4.54 -0.45 -20.17
C ALA A 151 4.64 1.03 -20.57
N ARG A 152 3.59 1.54 -21.23
CA ARG A 152 3.46 2.93 -21.64
C ARG A 152 2.06 3.46 -21.32
N PRO A 153 1.89 4.79 -21.22
CA PRO A 153 0.55 5.36 -21.04
C PRO A 153 -0.45 4.86 -22.08
N GLY A 154 -1.62 4.43 -21.60
CA GLY A 154 -2.67 3.82 -22.40
C GLY A 154 -2.67 2.28 -22.42
N ASP A 155 -1.56 1.65 -22.04
CA ASP A 155 -1.49 0.19 -21.97
C ASP A 155 -2.26 -0.34 -20.75
N VAL A 156 -2.94 -1.47 -20.95
CA VAL A 156 -3.47 -2.29 -19.86
C VAL A 156 -2.36 -3.23 -19.40
N VAL A 157 -1.92 -3.05 -18.16
CA VAL A 157 -0.79 -3.76 -17.59
C VAL A 157 -1.26 -4.66 -16.45
N LYS A 158 -0.72 -5.86 -16.40
CA LYS A 158 -0.90 -6.78 -15.28
C LYS A 158 0.12 -6.47 -14.19
N PHE A 159 -0.38 -6.21 -13.00
CA PHE A 159 0.40 -6.01 -11.79
C PHE A 159 0.16 -7.12 -10.78
N ALA A 160 1.05 -7.24 -9.81
CA ALA A 160 0.83 -8.01 -8.59
C ALA A 160 1.26 -7.19 -7.37
N MET A 161 0.67 -7.50 -6.21
CA MET A 161 1.02 -6.90 -4.91
C MET A 161 1.67 -7.93 -4.00
N ASP A 162 2.70 -7.52 -3.25
CA ASP A 162 3.20 -8.31 -2.13
C ASP A 162 2.28 -8.16 -0.93
N ILE A 163 1.39 -9.14 -0.72
CA ILE A 163 0.40 -9.10 0.36
C ILE A 163 1.01 -9.10 1.76
N SER A 164 2.23 -9.59 1.92
CA SER A 164 2.93 -9.55 3.20
C SER A 164 3.28 -8.13 3.64
N ARG A 165 3.27 -7.17 2.70
CA ARG A 165 3.53 -5.74 2.90
C ARG A 165 2.28 -4.88 2.91
N LEU A 166 1.10 -5.50 2.78
CA LEU A 166 -0.18 -4.79 2.82
C LEU A 166 -0.53 -4.41 4.25
N HIS A 167 -0.91 -3.15 4.45
CA HIS A 167 -1.43 -2.62 5.71
C HIS A 167 -2.93 -2.36 5.60
N VAL A 168 -3.63 -2.48 6.71
CA VAL A 168 -5.06 -2.14 6.77
C VAL A 168 -5.28 -1.16 7.93
N PHE A 169 -5.92 -0.04 7.63
CA PHE A 169 -6.22 1.03 8.59
C PHE A 169 -7.73 1.19 8.76
N ASP A 170 -8.13 1.56 9.97
CA ASP A 170 -9.49 2.02 10.25
C ASP A 170 -9.75 3.33 9.53
N LYS A 171 -10.85 3.40 8.77
CA LYS A 171 -11.16 4.58 7.97
C LYS A 171 -11.56 5.80 8.81
N GLU A 172 -12.19 5.61 9.96
CA GLU A 172 -12.66 6.69 10.81
C GLU A 172 -11.58 7.20 11.76
N THR A 173 -10.90 6.29 12.44
CA THR A 173 -9.84 6.63 13.41
C THR A 173 -8.47 6.82 12.76
N GLU A 174 -8.31 6.35 11.51
CA GLU A 174 -7.04 6.34 10.76
C GLU A 174 -5.94 5.47 11.39
N GLN A 175 -6.25 4.72 12.45
CA GLN A 175 -5.30 3.87 13.14
C GLN A 175 -5.09 2.54 12.42
N ILE A 176 -3.91 1.95 12.62
CA ILE A 176 -3.60 0.63 12.07
C ILE A 176 -4.51 -0.45 12.67
N ILE A 177 -4.99 -1.36 11.80
CA ILE A 177 -5.69 -2.58 12.20
C ILE A 177 -4.72 -3.77 12.11
N THR A 178 -4.00 -3.88 11.01
CA THR A 178 -2.99 -4.92 10.78
C THR A 178 -1.92 -4.47 9.79
N HIS A 179 -0.70 -4.93 10.05
CA HIS A 179 0.44 -4.74 9.16
C HIS A 179 0.62 -5.90 8.22
#